data_42c90321ce85e18add0934b8c498586c
#
_entry.id   42c90321ce85e18add0934b8c498586c
#
_cell.length_a   1.000
_cell.length_b   1.000
_cell.length_c   1.000
_cell.angle_alpha   90.00
_cell.angle_beta   90.00
_cell.angle_gamma   90.00
#
_symmetry.space_group_name_H-M   'P 1'
#
loop_
_entity.id
_entity.type
_entity.pdbx_description
1 polymer ?
#
loop_
_entity_poly.entity_id
_entity_poly.type
_entity_poly.pdbx_seq_one_letter_code
_entity_poly.pdbx_strand_id
1 'polypeptide(L)'
;MLTSKINGPAIFLAQYLPPAAETCSLEALLRWAADLGYKGVQLPTWDKRIFDLQQAAQSQQYCDQLLALCQRYQLQITELSTHLQGQLMAVHPAYNELYQGFAPADVQTEAQKQQWATQQLLLAARASKRLGLTSHVTFSGALLWHTVYPWPQRPAGLVEQGFAELARRWLPVLDAFDAVGIDVCFELHPGEDLHDGLSFERFLNATDQHPRACILYDPSHFLLQQMDYLQFIDFYHARIRAFHVKDAEFRPSGKAGVYGGYSSWLERPGRFRSLGDGQIDFTAIFSKLTQYGYSGWAVLEWECCLKHPQQGAAEGAPFISKHLICVAERPFDDFAGGASDAGRNRRILGLSD
;
A
#
# COMPACT_ATOMS: atom_id res chain seq x y z
N MET A 1 -7.76 -28.31 -5.28
CA MET A 1 -7.69 -27.52 -4.04
C MET A 1 -8.52 -26.27 -4.24
N LEU A 2 -9.27 -25.83 -3.22
CA LEU A 2 -9.94 -24.54 -3.26
C LEU A 2 -8.87 -23.44 -3.23
N THR A 3 -8.88 -22.51 -4.20
CA THR A 3 -7.88 -21.45 -4.31
C THR A 3 -8.54 -20.07 -4.18
N SER A 4 -7.94 -19.20 -3.39
CA SER A 4 -8.29 -17.78 -3.37
C SER A 4 -7.62 -17.07 -4.54
N LYS A 5 -8.26 -16.03 -5.08
CA LYS A 5 -7.62 -15.12 -6.02
C LYS A 5 -6.66 -14.15 -5.31
N ILE A 6 -6.97 -13.78 -4.07
CA ILE A 6 -6.10 -12.95 -3.23
C ILE A 6 -5.01 -13.83 -2.65
N ASN A 7 -3.74 -13.46 -2.85
CA ASN A 7 -2.60 -14.14 -2.28
C ASN A 7 -2.42 -13.72 -0.81
N GLY A 8 -1.94 -14.65 0.03
CA GLY A 8 -1.68 -14.33 1.45
C GLY A 8 -1.67 -15.58 2.34
N PRO A 9 -1.42 -15.36 3.63
CA PRO A 9 -1.06 -14.10 4.28
C PRO A 9 0.38 -13.64 3.97
N ALA A 10 0.61 -12.33 3.92
CA ALA A 10 1.94 -11.76 3.84
C ALA A 10 2.17 -10.72 4.95
N ILE A 11 3.42 -10.33 5.18
CA ILE A 11 3.82 -9.41 6.24
C ILE A 11 4.84 -8.39 5.74
N PHE A 12 4.63 -7.11 6.08
CA PHE A 12 5.61 -6.06 5.86
C PHE A 12 6.66 -6.08 6.96
N LEU A 13 7.93 -6.23 6.60
CA LEU A 13 9.00 -6.43 7.57
C LEU A 13 9.47 -5.14 8.27
N ALA A 14 9.09 -3.97 7.78
CA ALA A 14 9.58 -2.69 8.30
C ALA A 14 9.34 -2.51 9.79
N GLN A 15 8.16 -2.89 10.30
CA GLN A 15 7.77 -2.73 11.70
C GLN A 15 8.46 -3.70 12.67
N TYR A 16 9.21 -4.66 12.12
CA TYR A 16 9.88 -5.73 12.89
C TYR A 16 11.41 -5.64 12.83
N LEU A 17 11.93 -4.59 12.21
CA LEU A 17 13.37 -4.35 12.17
C LEU A 17 13.86 -3.93 13.56
N PRO A 18 14.96 -4.52 14.06
CA PRO A 18 15.56 -4.06 15.29
C PRO A 18 16.19 -2.67 15.10
N PRO A 19 16.46 -1.94 16.21
CA PRO A 19 17.16 -0.66 16.17
C PRO A 19 18.41 -0.71 15.30
N ALA A 20 18.76 0.40 14.66
CA ALA A 20 19.86 0.47 13.68
C ALA A 20 21.22 0.01 14.22
N ALA A 21 21.45 0.16 15.54
CA ALA A 21 22.67 -0.27 16.20
C ALA A 21 22.78 -1.80 16.43
N GLU A 22 21.67 -2.54 16.23
CA GLU A 22 21.63 -3.97 16.43
C GLU A 22 21.85 -4.73 15.12
N THR A 23 22.39 -5.94 15.21
CA THR A 23 22.51 -6.83 14.05
C THR A 23 21.15 -7.31 13.62
N CYS A 24 20.90 -7.32 12.30
CA CYS A 24 19.71 -7.83 11.69
C CYS A 24 20.07 -8.82 10.57
N SER A 25 19.34 -9.91 10.49
CA SER A 25 19.52 -10.91 9.44
C SER A 25 18.20 -11.14 8.71
N LEU A 26 18.20 -10.92 7.39
CA LEU A 26 17.05 -11.24 6.56
C LEU A 26 16.64 -12.70 6.74
N GLU A 27 17.59 -13.62 6.77
CA GLU A 27 17.28 -15.06 6.95
C GLU A 27 16.55 -15.33 8.27
N ALA A 28 16.93 -14.67 9.37
CA ALA A 28 16.24 -14.82 10.65
C ALA A 28 14.81 -14.29 10.59
N LEU A 29 14.58 -13.15 9.92
CA LEU A 29 13.24 -12.58 9.72
C LEU A 29 12.37 -13.47 8.82
N LEU A 30 12.93 -14.03 7.75
CA LEU A 30 12.20 -14.93 6.86
C LEU A 30 11.79 -16.20 7.59
N ARG A 31 12.69 -16.85 8.35
CA ARG A 31 12.36 -18.01 9.17
C ARG A 31 11.27 -17.68 10.16
N TRP A 32 11.40 -16.57 10.89
CA TRP A 32 10.39 -16.12 11.84
C TRP A 32 9.01 -15.89 11.19
N ALA A 33 8.95 -15.23 10.04
CA ALA A 33 7.70 -15.03 9.31
C ALA A 33 7.08 -16.36 8.84
N ALA A 34 7.90 -17.27 8.33
CA ALA A 34 7.46 -18.61 7.93
C ALA A 34 6.91 -19.43 9.11
N ASP A 35 7.59 -19.40 10.28
CA ASP A 35 7.17 -20.07 11.50
C ASP A 35 5.81 -19.54 12.01
N LEU A 36 5.49 -18.28 11.77
CA LEU A 36 4.18 -17.67 12.07
C LEU A 36 3.10 -17.99 11.04
N GLY A 37 3.45 -18.66 9.93
CA GLY A 37 2.51 -19.10 8.90
C GLY A 37 2.31 -18.15 7.72
N TYR A 38 3.09 -17.08 7.61
CA TYR A 38 3.08 -16.21 6.44
C TYR A 38 3.58 -16.94 5.18
N LYS A 39 3.13 -16.48 4.02
CA LYS A 39 3.48 -17.00 2.68
C LYS A 39 4.21 -15.96 1.83
N GLY A 40 4.19 -14.70 2.24
CA GLY A 40 4.87 -13.60 1.56
C GLY A 40 5.45 -12.59 2.53
N VAL A 41 6.45 -11.86 2.04
CA VAL A 41 7.09 -10.75 2.76
C VAL A 41 7.21 -9.54 1.86
N GLN A 42 6.84 -8.36 2.38
CA GLN A 42 7.11 -7.08 1.75
C GLN A 42 8.41 -6.51 2.33
N LEU A 43 9.35 -6.11 1.46
CA LEU A 43 10.69 -5.71 1.87
C LEU A 43 10.87 -4.19 1.83
N PRO A 44 11.25 -3.55 2.97
CA PRO A 44 11.67 -2.15 2.96
C PRO A 44 13.05 -2.00 2.30
N THR A 45 13.20 -0.98 1.45
CA THR A 45 14.42 -0.75 0.67
C THR A 45 15.45 0.16 1.37
N TRP A 46 15.13 0.70 2.52
CA TRP A 46 15.97 1.66 3.25
C TRP A 46 16.91 1.04 4.28
N ASP A 47 16.79 -0.25 4.55
CA ASP A 47 17.63 -0.96 5.50
C ASP A 47 18.56 -1.96 4.80
N LYS A 48 19.83 -1.56 4.61
CA LYS A 48 20.85 -2.37 3.95
C LYS A 48 21.20 -3.66 4.69
N ARG A 49 20.83 -3.80 5.97
CA ARG A 49 21.08 -5.04 6.74
C ARG A 49 20.27 -6.21 6.21
N ILE A 50 19.11 -5.91 5.54
CA ILE A 50 18.22 -6.93 5.00
C ILE A 50 18.07 -6.86 3.48
N PHE A 51 18.26 -5.68 2.87
CA PHE A 51 18.10 -5.51 1.43
C PHE A 51 19.02 -4.40 0.89
N ASP A 52 19.95 -4.75 0.03
CA ASP A 52 20.80 -3.77 -0.67
C ASP A 52 20.16 -3.39 -2.01
N LEU A 53 19.46 -2.25 -2.03
CA LEU A 53 18.77 -1.76 -3.21
C LEU A 53 19.71 -1.51 -4.39
N GLN A 54 20.93 -1.02 -4.12
CA GLN A 54 21.93 -0.76 -5.15
C GLN A 54 22.39 -2.07 -5.82
N GLN A 55 22.69 -3.09 -5.03
CA GLN A 55 23.06 -4.40 -5.55
C GLN A 55 21.89 -5.05 -6.30
N ALA A 56 20.68 -5.01 -5.74
CA ALA A 56 19.49 -5.56 -6.39
C ALA A 56 19.22 -4.92 -7.74
N ALA A 57 19.43 -3.61 -7.88
CA ALA A 57 19.25 -2.90 -9.14
C ALA A 57 20.33 -3.24 -10.19
N GLN A 58 21.51 -3.75 -9.80
CA GLN A 58 22.65 -3.98 -10.67
C GLN A 58 22.93 -5.45 -10.94
N SER A 59 22.58 -6.36 -10.03
CA SER A 59 22.96 -7.76 -10.05
C SER A 59 21.76 -8.70 -10.06
N GLN A 60 21.57 -9.44 -11.15
CA GLN A 60 20.58 -10.53 -11.20
C GLN A 60 20.97 -11.64 -10.22
N GLN A 61 22.24 -11.95 -10.10
CA GLN A 61 22.73 -12.97 -9.17
C GLN A 61 22.36 -12.68 -7.71
N TYR A 62 22.43 -11.40 -7.29
CA TYR A 62 21.98 -10.99 -5.95
C TYR A 62 20.47 -11.22 -5.78
N CYS A 63 19.66 -10.85 -6.76
CA CYS A 63 18.23 -11.08 -6.74
C CYS A 63 17.90 -12.58 -6.73
N ASP A 64 18.58 -13.39 -7.51
CA ASP A 64 18.38 -14.84 -7.54
C ASP A 64 18.73 -15.49 -6.18
N GLN A 65 19.78 -15.01 -5.51
CA GLN A 65 20.13 -15.45 -4.15
C GLN A 65 19.05 -15.08 -3.13
N LEU A 66 18.46 -13.87 -3.22
CA LEU A 66 17.34 -13.46 -2.37
C LEU A 66 16.11 -14.33 -2.60
N LEU A 67 15.74 -14.56 -3.86
CA LEU A 67 14.61 -15.41 -4.22
C LEU A 67 14.81 -16.85 -3.73
N ALA A 68 16.02 -17.40 -3.91
CA ALA A 68 16.36 -18.73 -3.41
C ALA A 68 16.31 -18.81 -1.88
N LEU A 69 16.71 -17.74 -1.18
CA LEU A 69 16.60 -17.65 0.28
C LEU A 69 15.14 -17.66 0.72
N CYS A 70 14.27 -16.83 0.11
CA CYS A 70 12.83 -16.82 0.39
C CYS A 70 12.20 -18.19 0.11
N GLN A 71 12.52 -18.81 -1.02
CA GLN A 71 11.99 -20.12 -1.40
C GLN A 71 12.36 -21.22 -0.40
N ARG A 72 13.55 -21.17 0.22
CA ARG A 72 13.96 -22.12 1.27
C ARG A 72 12.98 -22.15 2.45
N TYR A 73 12.36 -20.99 2.76
CA TYR A 73 11.34 -20.85 3.79
C TYR A 73 9.91 -20.88 3.24
N GLN A 74 9.71 -21.24 1.96
CA GLN A 74 8.42 -21.25 1.28
C GLN A 74 7.72 -19.88 1.30
N LEU A 75 8.50 -18.79 1.24
CA LEU A 75 8.04 -17.43 1.18
C LEU A 75 8.26 -16.83 -0.21
N GLN A 76 7.42 -15.85 -0.58
CA GLN A 76 7.59 -15.02 -1.77
C GLN A 76 7.83 -13.57 -1.36
N ILE A 77 8.58 -12.83 -2.15
CA ILE A 77 8.63 -11.37 -2.04
C ILE A 77 7.37 -10.83 -2.71
N THR A 78 6.58 -10.07 -1.97
CA THR A 78 5.31 -9.51 -2.48
C THR A 78 5.55 -8.23 -3.27
N GLU A 79 6.14 -7.24 -2.64
CA GLU A 79 6.56 -5.95 -3.21
C GLU A 79 7.86 -5.48 -2.52
N LEU A 80 8.57 -4.58 -3.18
CA LEU A 80 9.50 -3.69 -2.52
C LEU A 80 8.78 -2.42 -2.08
N SER A 81 9.16 -1.90 -0.92
CA SER A 81 8.62 -0.66 -0.35
C SER A 81 9.68 0.43 -0.34
N THR A 82 9.31 1.59 -0.90
CA THR A 82 10.10 2.83 -0.82
C THR A 82 9.34 3.95 -0.10
N HIS A 83 8.57 3.65 0.94
CA HIS A 83 7.78 4.66 1.64
C HIS A 83 8.63 5.86 2.09
N LEU A 84 9.77 5.61 2.76
CA LEU A 84 10.63 6.69 3.21
C LEU A 84 11.23 7.51 2.06
N GLN A 85 11.63 6.86 0.96
CA GLN A 85 12.17 7.55 -0.21
C GLN A 85 11.06 8.31 -0.96
N GLY A 86 9.87 7.69 -1.11
CA GLY A 86 8.71 8.34 -1.75
C GLY A 86 8.26 9.60 -1.02
N GLN A 87 8.27 9.58 0.33
CA GLN A 87 8.03 10.76 1.15
C GLN A 87 8.93 11.94 0.77
N LEU A 88 10.17 11.65 0.36
CA LEU A 88 11.14 12.69 0.02
C LEU A 88 11.05 13.20 -1.42
N MET A 89 10.16 12.64 -2.24
CA MET A 89 9.90 13.17 -3.60
C MET A 89 9.33 14.57 -3.58
N ALA A 90 8.59 14.91 -2.51
CA ALA A 90 8.05 16.25 -2.29
C ALA A 90 8.12 16.58 -0.79
N VAL A 91 8.97 17.52 -0.41
CA VAL A 91 9.14 17.97 0.96
C VAL A 91 8.88 19.47 1.04
N HIS A 92 7.89 19.89 1.83
CA HIS A 92 7.70 21.29 2.16
C HIS A 92 8.77 21.73 3.18
N PRO A 93 9.39 22.93 3.05
CA PRO A 93 10.47 23.39 3.93
C PRO A 93 10.17 23.30 5.43
N ALA A 94 8.92 23.50 5.84
CA ALA A 94 8.49 23.39 7.23
C ALA A 94 8.65 21.97 7.83
N TYR A 95 8.71 20.96 6.99
CA TYR A 95 8.86 19.55 7.41
C TYR A 95 10.25 18.97 7.13
N ASN A 96 11.14 19.75 6.52
CA ASN A 96 12.43 19.24 6.04
C ASN A 96 13.26 18.60 7.16
N GLU A 97 13.30 19.21 8.34
CA GLU A 97 14.04 18.69 9.50
C GLU A 97 13.41 17.40 10.06
N LEU A 98 12.09 17.30 10.04
CA LEU A 98 11.37 16.10 10.52
C LEU A 98 11.68 14.85 9.68
N TYR A 99 12.01 15.02 8.40
CA TYR A 99 12.38 13.92 7.50
C TYR A 99 13.88 13.71 7.36
N GLN A 100 14.71 14.30 8.21
CA GLN A 100 16.17 14.16 8.09
C GLN A 100 16.62 12.70 8.25
N GLY A 101 15.93 11.92 9.09
CA GLY A 101 16.21 10.50 9.31
C GLY A 101 15.82 9.57 8.12
N PHE A 102 15.14 10.08 7.08
CA PHE A 102 14.72 9.29 5.93
C PHE A 102 15.75 9.24 4.80
N ALA A 103 16.80 10.07 4.89
CA ALA A 103 17.87 10.17 3.92
C ALA A 103 19.25 10.05 4.61
N PRO A 104 20.33 9.79 3.85
CA PRO A 104 21.68 9.87 4.38
C PRO A 104 22.00 11.25 4.99
N ALA A 105 22.89 11.28 5.97
CA ALA A 105 23.17 12.49 6.75
C ALA A 105 23.73 13.68 5.93
N ASP A 106 24.31 13.43 4.76
CA ASP A 106 24.82 14.43 3.81
C ASP A 106 23.74 14.99 2.87
N VAL A 107 22.53 14.39 2.86
CA VAL A 107 21.35 14.82 2.08
C VAL A 107 20.48 15.69 2.96
N GLN A 108 20.65 17.02 2.93
CA GLN A 108 20.06 17.91 3.93
C GLN A 108 18.92 18.79 3.41
N THR A 109 19.06 19.36 2.20
CA THR A 109 18.05 20.26 1.65
C THR A 109 16.92 19.51 0.94
N GLU A 110 15.75 20.15 0.79
CA GLU A 110 14.59 19.59 0.07
C GLU A 110 14.97 19.16 -1.35
N ALA A 111 15.77 19.96 -2.04
CA ALA A 111 16.22 19.66 -3.40
C ALA A 111 17.15 18.44 -3.42
N GLN A 112 18.07 18.30 -2.47
CA GLN A 112 18.94 17.12 -2.34
C GLN A 112 18.13 15.87 -2.00
N LYS A 113 17.15 15.99 -1.08
CA LYS A 113 16.23 14.90 -0.72
C LYS A 113 15.45 14.41 -1.93
N GLN A 114 14.86 15.32 -2.69
CA GLN A 114 14.10 14.99 -3.90
C GLN A 114 14.99 14.32 -4.96
N GLN A 115 16.19 14.84 -5.20
CA GLN A 115 17.13 14.25 -6.14
C GLN A 115 17.56 12.83 -5.71
N TRP A 116 17.90 12.65 -4.45
CA TRP A 116 18.28 11.36 -3.88
C TRP A 116 17.10 10.37 -3.97
N ALA A 117 15.90 10.77 -3.57
CA ALA A 117 14.70 9.96 -3.63
C ALA A 117 14.41 9.48 -5.06
N THR A 118 14.47 10.39 -6.04
CA THR A 118 14.32 10.03 -7.46
C THR A 118 15.31 8.93 -7.86
N GLN A 119 16.58 9.05 -7.49
CA GLN A 119 17.59 8.03 -7.78
C GLN A 119 17.26 6.68 -7.13
N GLN A 120 16.80 6.69 -5.86
CA GLN A 120 16.41 5.47 -5.16
C GLN A 120 15.21 4.79 -5.84
N LEU A 121 14.19 5.55 -6.26
CA LEU A 121 13.03 5.02 -6.97
C LEU A 121 13.39 4.44 -8.34
N LEU A 122 14.32 5.06 -9.07
CA LEU A 122 14.84 4.51 -10.34
C LEU A 122 15.65 3.21 -10.12
N LEU A 123 16.34 3.08 -9.00
CA LEU A 123 16.96 1.80 -8.60
C LEU A 123 15.89 0.78 -8.26
N ALA A 124 14.84 1.17 -7.52
CA ALA A 124 13.75 0.29 -7.12
C ALA A 124 12.99 -0.28 -8.33
N ALA A 125 12.77 0.49 -9.39
CA ALA A 125 12.18 -0.01 -10.64
C ALA A 125 13.01 -1.17 -11.24
N ARG A 126 14.32 -1.01 -11.31
CA ARG A 126 15.23 -2.05 -11.82
C ARG A 126 15.29 -3.27 -10.92
N ALA A 127 15.35 -3.06 -9.58
CA ALA A 127 15.37 -4.14 -8.61
C ALA A 127 14.07 -4.94 -8.64
N SER A 128 12.91 -4.27 -8.68
CA SER A 128 11.60 -4.92 -8.79
C SER A 128 11.49 -5.77 -10.06
N LYS A 129 12.01 -5.27 -11.20
CA LYS A 129 12.05 -6.05 -12.44
C LYS A 129 12.89 -7.31 -12.31
N ARG A 130 14.08 -7.22 -11.71
CA ARG A 130 15.00 -8.37 -11.53
C ARG A 130 14.43 -9.42 -10.59
N LEU A 131 13.63 -8.97 -9.60
CA LEU A 131 12.91 -9.85 -8.66
C LEU A 131 11.62 -10.44 -9.26
N GLY A 132 11.22 -10.02 -10.47
CA GLY A 132 10.00 -10.52 -11.11
C GLY A 132 8.71 -10.00 -10.47
N LEU A 133 8.76 -8.84 -9.80
CA LEU A 133 7.60 -8.24 -9.15
C LEU A 133 6.70 -7.55 -10.17
N THR A 134 5.43 -7.37 -9.84
CA THR A 134 4.41 -6.69 -10.67
C THR A 134 3.98 -5.35 -10.10
N SER A 135 4.20 -5.14 -8.80
CA SER A 135 3.86 -3.92 -8.07
C SER A 135 4.99 -3.49 -7.15
N HIS A 136 5.00 -2.21 -6.83
CA HIS A 136 5.94 -1.53 -5.95
C HIS A 136 5.17 -0.52 -5.11
N VAL A 137 5.42 -0.44 -3.80
CA VAL A 137 4.63 0.40 -2.90
C VAL A 137 5.44 1.58 -2.37
N THR A 138 4.78 2.75 -2.20
CA THR A 138 5.46 3.99 -1.84
C THR A 138 4.51 5.06 -1.33
N PHE A 139 5.05 6.12 -0.68
CA PHE A 139 4.38 7.39 -0.45
C PHE A 139 4.58 8.36 -1.62
N SER A 140 3.80 9.43 -1.65
CA SER A 140 3.87 10.46 -2.70
C SER A 140 4.80 11.63 -2.37
N GLY A 141 5.02 11.90 -1.09
CA GLY A 141 5.51 13.17 -0.61
C GLY A 141 4.42 14.24 -0.58
N ALA A 142 4.70 15.40 0.02
CA ALA A 142 3.71 16.45 0.19
C ALA A 142 4.31 17.86 0.05
N LEU A 143 3.68 18.66 -0.82
CA LEU A 143 3.89 20.11 -0.92
C LEU A 143 2.71 20.88 -0.34
N LEU A 144 1.50 20.30 -0.37
CA LEU A 144 0.24 20.98 -0.08
C LEU A 144 -0.39 20.59 1.26
N TRP A 145 0.12 19.54 1.92
CA TRP A 145 -0.51 19.01 3.14
C TRP A 145 -0.79 20.07 4.21
N HIS A 146 0.11 21.05 4.41
CA HIS A 146 -0.09 22.13 5.36
C HIS A 146 -1.23 23.08 4.98
N THR A 147 -1.78 22.97 3.78
CA THR A 147 -2.90 23.77 3.28
C THR A 147 -4.20 22.95 3.15
N VAL A 148 -4.22 21.69 3.59
CA VAL A 148 -5.38 20.79 3.45
C VAL A 148 -6.63 21.37 4.13
N TYR A 149 -6.47 22.01 5.28
CA TYR A 149 -7.53 22.82 5.89
C TYR A 149 -7.62 24.19 5.19
N PRO A 150 -8.82 24.62 4.73
CA PRO A 150 -8.96 25.80 3.87
C PRO A 150 -8.88 27.14 4.61
N TRP A 151 -8.18 27.20 5.72
CA TRP A 151 -7.90 28.40 6.49
C TRP A 151 -6.47 28.37 7.06
N PRO A 152 -5.64 29.42 6.87
CA PRO A 152 -5.92 30.66 6.06
C PRO A 152 -6.27 30.36 4.61
N GLN A 153 -6.99 31.29 3.97
CA GLN A 153 -7.48 31.10 2.60
C GLN A 153 -6.32 30.81 1.63
N ARG A 154 -6.49 29.76 0.83
CA ARG A 154 -5.53 29.44 -0.24
C ARG A 154 -5.65 30.41 -1.40
N PRO A 155 -4.53 30.92 -1.97
CA PRO A 155 -4.57 31.65 -3.23
C PRO A 155 -5.19 30.79 -4.35
N ALA A 156 -5.84 31.44 -5.31
CA ALA A 156 -6.36 30.75 -6.50
C ALA A 156 -5.20 30.09 -7.27
N GLY A 157 -5.40 28.85 -7.72
CA GLY A 157 -4.42 28.09 -8.49
C GLY A 157 -3.33 27.40 -7.65
N LEU A 158 -3.29 27.58 -6.31
CA LEU A 158 -2.25 26.95 -5.48
C LEU A 158 -2.30 25.41 -5.56
N VAL A 159 -3.49 24.85 -5.47
CA VAL A 159 -3.67 23.37 -5.47
C VAL A 159 -3.29 22.80 -6.83
N GLU A 160 -3.72 23.43 -7.91
CA GLU A 160 -3.39 23.03 -9.28
C GLU A 160 -1.89 23.10 -9.55
N GLN A 161 -1.21 24.15 -9.08
CA GLN A 161 0.25 24.28 -9.19
C GLN A 161 0.98 23.23 -8.36
N GLY A 162 0.50 22.93 -7.15
CA GLY A 162 1.08 21.89 -6.31
C GLY A 162 1.00 20.50 -6.95
N PHE A 163 -0.17 20.11 -7.48
CA PHE A 163 -0.31 18.84 -8.20
C PHE A 163 0.46 18.79 -9.51
N ALA A 164 0.56 19.90 -10.25
CA ALA A 164 1.40 19.99 -11.44
C ALA A 164 2.89 19.78 -11.09
N GLU A 165 3.37 20.35 -10.00
CA GLU A 165 4.75 20.16 -9.53
C GLU A 165 4.97 18.72 -9.02
N LEU A 166 4.02 18.15 -8.28
CA LEU A 166 4.08 16.76 -7.84
C LEU A 166 4.16 15.81 -9.05
N ALA A 167 3.30 16.00 -10.05
CA ALA A 167 3.31 15.24 -11.29
C ALA A 167 4.64 15.38 -12.04
N ARG A 168 5.18 16.59 -12.17
CA ARG A 168 6.48 16.84 -12.80
C ARG A 168 7.60 16.03 -12.14
N ARG A 169 7.55 15.86 -10.82
CA ARG A 169 8.54 15.05 -10.08
C ARG A 169 8.36 13.57 -10.29
N TRP A 170 7.11 13.10 -10.32
CA TRP A 170 6.80 11.68 -10.41
C TRP A 170 6.82 11.11 -11.83
N LEU A 171 6.51 11.89 -12.87
CA LEU A 171 6.45 11.39 -14.24
C LEU A 171 7.72 10.63 -14.67
N PRO A 172 8.96 11.12 -14.45
CA PRO A 172 10.16 10.36 -14.83
C PRO A 172 10.30 9.02 -14.08
N VAL A 173 9.76 8.92 -12.87
CA VAL A 173 9.75 7.68 -12.08
C VAL A 173 8.69 6.73 -12.63
N LEU A 174 7.47 7.23 -12.86
CA LEU A 174 6.38 6.44 -13.45
C LEU A 174 6.76 5.87 -14.81
N ASP A 175 7.38 6.67 -15.68
CA ASP A 175 7.90 6.24 -16.97
C ASP A 175 8.96 5.12 -16.83
N ALA A 176 9.85 5.23 -15.84
CA ALA A 176 10.84 4.21 -15.57
C ALA A 176 10.23 2.88 -15.09
N PHE A 177 9.16 2.95 -14.28
CA PHE A 177 8.39 1.79 -13.87
C PHE A 177 7.56 1.21 -15.02
N ASP A 178 7.04 2.06 -15.91
CA ASP A 178 6.32 1.61 -17.11
C ASP A 178 7.24 0.86 -18.07
N ALA A 179 8.45 1.36 -18.29
CA ALA A 179 9.44 0.70 -19.12
C ALA A 179 9.80 -0.73 -18.66
N VAL A 180 9.57 -1.05 -17.38
CA VAL A 180 9.79 -2.39 -16.82
C VAL A 180 8.49 -3.15 -16.54
N GLY A 181 7.34 -2.54 -16.75
CA GLY A 181 6.01 -3.17 -16.62
C GLY A 181 5.53 -3.35 -15.18
N ILE A 182 5.88 -2.45 -14.26
CA ILE A 182 5.59 -2.55 -12.82
C ILE A 182 4.70 -1.39 -12.39
N ASP A 183 3.65 -1.68 -11.64
CA ASP A 183 2.73 -0.68 -11.09
C ASP A 183 3.34 0.01 -9.87
N VAL A 184 3.22 1.33 -9.79
CA VAL A 184 3.60 2.14 -8.62
C VAL A 184 2.34 2.36 -7.78
N CYS A 185 2.29 1.75 -6.62
CA CYS A 185 1.14 1.77 -5.74
C CYS A 185 1.36 2.78 -4.62
N PHE A 186 0.71 3.93 -4.75
CA PHE A 186 0.76 4.98 -3.74
C PHE A 186 -0.14 4.61 -2.57
N GLU A 187 0.40 4.62 -1.36
CA GLU A 187 -0.41 4.59 -0.15
C GLU A 187 -1.03 5.96 0.07
N LEU A 188 -2.36 6.00 0.09
CA LEU A 188 -3.10 7.25 0.34
C LEU A 188 -3.14 7.51 1.84
N HIS A 189 -2.27 8.41 2.31
CA HIS A 189 -1.93 8.56 3.71
C HIS A 189 -2.06 10.02 4.17
N PRO A 190 -2.69 10.31 5.33
CA PRO A 190 -2.66 11.64 5.93
C PRO A 190 -1.22 12.12 6.17
N GLY A 191 -0.89 13.31 5.71
CA GLY A 191 0.49 13.80 5.70
C GLY A 191 1.09 13.85 4.30
N GLU A 192 0.50 13.09 3.35
CA GLU A 192 0.86 13.07 1.95
C GLU A 192 -0.04 13.99 1.12
N ASP A 193 0.41 14.39 -0.07
CA ASP A 193 -0.48 15.08 -1.01
C ASP A 193 -1.53 14.12 -1.57
N LEU A 194 -1.20 12.83 -1.70
CA LEU A 194 -2.16 11.76 -2.01
C LEU A 194 -2.68 11.14 -0.72
N HIS A 195 -3.82 11.61 -0.21
CA HIS A 195 -4.38 11.17 1.06
C HIS A 195 -5.83 10.68 0.99
N ASP A 196 -6.51 10.92 -0.13
CA ASP A 196 -7.87 10.49 -0.41
C ASP A 196 -8.11 10.26 -1.90
N GLY A 197 -9.32 9.85 -2.28
CA GLY A 197 -9.68 9.62 -3.68
C GLY A 197 -9.60 10.88 -4.53
N LEU A 198 -10.02 12.02 -4.01
CA LEU A 198 -10.03 13.28 -4.77
C LEU A 198 -8.60 13.77 -5.04
N SER A 199 -7.69 13.65 -4.10
CA SER A 199 -6.28 13.99 -4.30
C SER A 199 -5.61 13.04 -5.29
N PHE A 200 -5.94 11.75 -5.25
CA PHE A 200 -5.47 10.80 -6.24
C PHE A 200 -5.99 11.11 -7.66
N GLU A 201 -7.27 11.47 -7.82
CA GLU A 201 -7.83 11.91 -9.11
C GLU A 201 -7.14 13.16 -9.67
N ARG A 202 -6.81 14.13 -8.81
CA ARG A 202 -6.02 15.30 -9.22
C ARG A 202 -4.64 14.93 -9.74
N PHE A 203 -3.99 13.98 -9.07
CA PHE A 203 -2.70 13.47 -9.51
C PHE A 203 -2.80 12.70 -10.83
N LEU A 204 -3.81 11.83 -11.00
CA LEU A 204 -4.08 11.15 -12.26
C LEU A 204 -4.31 12.15 -13.41
N ASN A 205 -5.08 13.21 -13.17
CA ASN A 205 -5.30 14.24 -14.18
C ASN A 205 -4.00 15.00 -14.51
N ALA A 206 -3.17 15.28 -13.51
CA ALA A 206 -1.89 15.98 -13.71
C ALA A 206 -0.82 15.10 -14.37
N THR A 207 -0.95 13.77 -14.30
CA THR A 207 -0.05 12.77 -14.95
C THR A 207 -0.65 12.15 -16.20
N ASP A 208 -1.69 12.78 -16.79
CA ASP A 208 -2.39 12.30 -17.99
C ASP A 208 -2.85 10.83 -17.87
N GLN A 209 -3.45 10.48 -16.72
CA GLN A 209 -3.95 9.15 -16.40
C GLN A 209 -2.88 8.06 -16.50
N HIS A 210 -1.64 8.36 -16.16
CA HIS A 210 -0.50 7.45 -16.31
C HIS A 210 -0.85 6.03 -15.84
N PRO A 211 -0.63 4.98 -16.66
CA PRO A 211 -1.12 3.62 -16.38
C PRO A 211 -0.48 3.00 -15.13
N ARG A 212 0.73 3.43 -14.76
CA ARG A 212 1.45 2.92 -13.59
C ARG A 212 1.15 3.65 -12.29
N ALA A 213 0.37 4.74 -12.32
CA ALA A 213 -0.13 5.38 -11.11
C ALA A 213 -1.29 4.56 -10.54
N CYS A 214 -0.99 3.75 -9.53
CA CYS A 214 -1.90 2.81 -8.90
C CYS A 214 -2.00 3.08 -7.39
N ILE A 215 -2.81 2.31 -6.69
CA ILE A 215 -3.13 2.50 -5.28
C ILE A 215 -2.65 1.29 -4.47
N LEU A 216 -1.93 1.55 -3.40
CA LEU A 216 -1.86 0.69 -2.24
C LEU A 216 -3.06 1.03 -1.35
N TYR A 217 -4.01 0.11 -1.26
CA TYR A 217 -5.20 0.28 -0.45
C TYR A 217 -4.92 -0.07 1.00
N ASP A 218 -4.97 0.92 1.88
CA ASP A 218 -4.94 0.77 3.33
C ASP A 218 -6.21 1.37 3.94
N PRO A 219 -7.16 0.55 4.42
CA PRO A 219 -8.42 1.03 4.96
C PRO A 219 -8.27 1.80 6.28
N SER A 220 -7.16 1.61 7.00
CA SER A 220 -6.96 2.24 8.31
C SER A 220 -6.88 3.76 8.20
N HIS A 221 -6.18 4.25 7.18
CA HIS A 221 -6.06 5.69 6.93
C HIS A 221 -7.41 6.33 6.57
N PHE A 222 -8.27 5.60 5.86
CA PHE A 222 -9.61 6.08 5.52
C PHE A 222 -10.53 6.09 6.75
N LEU A 223 -10.46 5.06 7.60
CA LEU A 223 -11.19 5.05 8.86
C LEU A 223 -10.79 6.24 9.74
N LEU A 224 -9.48 6.52 9.87
CA LEU A 224 -8.99 7.67 10.65
C LEU A 224 -9.44 9.01 10.09
N GLN A 225 -9.69 9.11 8.79
CA GLN A 225 -10.26 10.28 8.11
C GLN A 225 -11.80 10.28 8.11
N GLN A 226 -12.44 9.26 8.66
CA GLN A 226 -13.91 9.08 8.66
C GLN A 226 -14.49 8.97 7.24
N MET A 227 -13.73 8.39 6.31
CA MET A 227 -14.18 8.08 4.95
C MET A 227 -14.84 6.70 4.90
N ASP A 228 -15.72 6.49 3.93
CA ASP A 228 -16.25 5.17 3.60
C ASP A 228 -15.21 4.36 2.81
N TYR A 229 -14.43 3.55 3.53
CA TYR A 229 -13.37 2.72 2.96
C TYR A 229 -13.91 1.59 2.07
N LEU A 230 -15.16 1.16 2.25
CA LEU A 230 -15.79 0.15 1.40
C LEU A 230 -16.23 0.74 0.06
N GLN A 231 -16.85 1.91 0.07
CA GLN A 231 -17.24 2.62 -1.15
C GLN A 231 -15.99 3.06 -1.94
N PHE A 232 -14.86 3.32 -1.27
CA PHE A 232 -13.59 3.60 -1.93
C PHE A 232 -13.18 2.47 -2.88
N ILE A 233 -13.37 1.20 -2.50
CA ILE A 233 -13.08 0.06 -3.39
C ILE A 233 -13.99 0.09 -4.62
N ASP A 234 -15.26 0.45 -4.46
CA ASP A 234 -16.20 0.52 -5.60
C ASP A 234 -15.72 1.54 -6.66
N PHE A 235 -15.18 2.68 -6.23
CA PHE A 235 -14.70 3.71 -7.14
C PHE A 235 -13.33 3.40 -7.76
N TYR A 236 -12.42 2.81 -6.98
CA TYR A 236 -10.99 2.76 -7.36
C TYR A 236 -10.43 1.35 -7.56
N HIS A 237 -11.26 0.27 -7.52
CA HIS A 237 -10.80 -1.12 -7.68
C HIS A 237 -9.89 -1.33 -8.90
N ALA A 238 -10.15 -0.63 -10.01
CA ALA A 238 -9.34 -0.73 -11.22
C ALA A 238 -7.89 -0.22 -11.04
N ARG A 239 -7.63 0.59 -10.02
CA ARG A 239 -6.30 1.12 -9.68
C ARG A 239 -5.69 0.47 -8.43
N ILE A 240 -6.44 -0.29 -7.64
CA ILE A 240 -5.90 -1.01 -6.48
C ILE A 240 -5.06 -2.19 -6.97
N ARG A 241 -3.74 -2.15 -6.69
CA ARG A 241 -2.77 -3.19 -7.07
C ARG A 241 -2.00 -3.76 -5.89
N ALA A 242 -2.05 -3.10 -4.73
CA ALA A 242 -1.50 -3.57 -3.47
C ALA A 242 -2.51 -3.35 -2.34
N PHE A 243 -2.45 -4.15 -1.28
CA PHE A 243 -3.38 -4.08 -0.16
C PHE A 243 -2.65 -4.32 1.16
N HIS A 244 -2.70 -3.32 2.05
CA HIS A 244 -2.30 -3.46 3.43
C HIS A 244 -3.49 -3.83 4.31
N VAL A 245 -3.36 -4.94 5.03
CA VAL A 245 -4.30 -5.36 6.07
C VAL A 245 -3.82 -4.72 7.36
N LYS A 246 -4.38 -3.56 7.68
CA LYS A 246 -4.04 -2.74 8.84
C LYS A 246 -5.31 -2.26 9.51
N ASP A 247 -5.43 -2.52 10.80
CA ASP A 247 -6.65 -2.20 11.55
C ASP A 247 -6.52 -0.88 12.32
N ALA A 248 -7.64 -0.25 12.54
CA ALA A 248 -7.73 1.02 13.25
C ALA A 248 -9.06 1.14 14.00
N GLU A 249 -9.11 2.03 14.98
CA GLU A 249 -10.34 2.46 15.61
C GLU A 249 -10.45 3.97 15.61
N PHE A 250 -11.69 4.47 15.59
CA PHE A 250 -12.00 5.89 15.73
C PHE A 250 -13.09 6.10 16.76
N ARG A 251 -12.74 6.77 17.84
CA ARG A 251 -13.64 7.06 18.98
C ARG A 251 -13.66 8.55 19.27
N PRO A 252 -14.45 9.34 18.51
CA PRO A 252 -14.53 10.77 18.73
C PRO A 252 -15.11 11.07 20.10
N SER A 253 -14.71 12.21 20.67
CA SER A 253 -15.25 12.70 21.95
C SER A 253 -15.59 14.18 21.82
N GLY A 254 -16.20 14.76 22.86
CA GLY A 254 -16.41 16.20 22.95
C GLY A 254 -15.11 17.03 23.06
N LYS A 255 -13.94 16.35 23.16
CA LYS A 255 -12.64 17.01 23.29
C LYS A 255 -11.79 16.94 22.03
N ALA A 256 -11.93 15.90 21.24
CA ALA A 256 -11.08 15.66 20.05
C ALA A 256 -11.83 14.87 18.97
N GLY A 257 -11.49 15.15 17.72
CA GLY A 257 -12.01 14.51 16.51
C GLY A 257 -10.89 14.09 15.58
N VAL A 258 -11.12 14.20 14.24
CA VAL A 258 -10.20 13.72 13.18
C VAL A 258 -8.78 14.29 13.33
N TYR A 259 -8.62 15.55 13.70
CA TYR A 259 -7.31 16.18 13.84
C TYR A 259 -6.50 15.71 15.06
N GLY A 260 -7.13 15.06 16.04
CA GLY A 260 -6.45 14.44 17.17
C GLY A 260 -5.89 15.38 18.24
N GLY A 261 -5.94 16.71 18.09
CA GLY A 261 -5.58 17.71 19.11
C GLY A 261 -4.15 17.61 19.65
N TYR A 262 -3.16 17.24 18.82
CA TYR A 262 -1.76 17.01 19.19
C TYR A 262 -1.53 15.90 20.23
N SER A 263 -2.54 15.04 20.45
CA SER A 263 -2.43 13.90 21.37
C SER A 263 -1.48 12.82 20.85
N SER A 264 -0.89 12.06 21.78
CA SER A 264 -0.14 10.84 21.45
C SER A 264 -1.04 9.80 20.77
N TRP A 265 -0.44 8.81 20.11
CA TRP A 265 -1.19 7.70 19.50
C TRP A 265 -2.08 6.96 20.51
N LEU A 266 -1.66 6.89 21.76
CA LEU A 266 -2.42 6.24 22.82
C LEU A 266 -3.72 7.01 23.20
N GLU A 267 -3.68 8.34 23.10
CA GLU A 267 -4.76 9.22 23.62
C GLU A 267 -5.66 9.79 22.53
N ARG A 268 -5.23 9.76 21.26
CA ARG A 268 -6.03 10.34 20.18
C ARG A 268 -7.26 9.49 19.84
N PRO A 269 -8.35 10.10 19.34
CA PRO A 269 -9.57 9.39 18.96
C PRO A 269 -9.35 8.35 17.86
N GLY A 270 -8.62 8.71 16.82
CA GLY A 270 -8.23 7.82 15.72
C GLY A 270 -6.85 7.25 15.94
N ARG A 271 -6.75 5.90 16.02
CA ARG A 271 -5.48 5.22 16.28
C ARG A 271 -5.45 3.84 15.66
N PHE A 272 -4.24 3.38 15.33
CA PHE A 272 -4.04 2.05 14.79
C PHE A 272 -4.16 0.97 15.85
N ARG A 273 -4.66 -0.19 15.42
CA ARG A 273 -4.89 -1.35 16.27
C ARG A 273 -4.36 -2.62 15.60
N SER A 274 -4.00 -3.59 16.41
CA SER A 274 -3.72 -4.95 15.93
C SER A 274 -4.96 -5.53 15.25
N LEU A 275 -4.76 -6.41 14.27
CA LEU A 275 -5.86 -6.98 13.47
C LEU A 275 -6.92 -7.64 14.35
N GLY A 276 -8.16 -7.24 14.16
CA GLY A 276 -9.33 -7.69 14.92
C GLY A 276 -9.58 -6.96 16.22
N ASP A 277 -8.70 -6.05 16.65
CA ASP A 277 -8.90 -5.20 17.83
C ASP A 277 -9.51 -3.83 17.48
N GLY A 278 -9.59 -3.52 16.17
CA GLY A 278 -10.12 -2.26 15.66
C GLY A 278 -11.58 -2.32 15.23
N GLN A 279 -11.94 -1.50 14.25
CA GLN A 279 -13.31 -1.32 13.78
C GLN A 279 -13.49 -1.61 12.28
N ILE A 280 -12.45 -2.03 11.58
CA ILE A 280 -12.49 -2.25 10.13
C ILE A 280 -13.18 -3.58 9.83
N ASP A 281 -14.15 -3.55 8.92
CA ASP A 281 -14.84 -4.76 8.43
C ASP A 281 -14.02 -5.44 7.32
N PHE A 282 -13.05 -6.25 7.71
CA PHE A 282 -12.24 -7.02 6.77
C PHE A 282 -13.04 -8.07 6.00
N THR A 283 -14.14 -8.58 6.56
CA THR A 283 -15.02 -9.51 5.84
C THR A 283 -15.62 -8.84 4.60
N ALA A 284 -16.14 -7.62 4.75
CA ALA A 284 -16.66 -6.84 3.64
C ALA A 284 -15.56 -6.43 2.65
N ILE A 285 -14.36 -6.04 3.13
CA ILE A 285 -13.22 -5.67 2.26
C ILE A 285 -12.80 -6.85 1.39
N PHE A 286 -12.52 -8.02 1.97
CA PHE A 286 -12.11 -9.20 1.22
C PHE A 286 -13.19 -9.66 0.22
N SER A 287 -14.48 -9.54 0.58
CA SER A 287 -15.59 -9.81 -0.32
C SER A 287 -15.59 -8.89 -1.54
N LYS A 288 -15.45 -7.57 -1.34
CA LYS A 288 -15.40 -6.58 -2.42
C LYS A 288 -14.16 -6.76 -3.31
N LEU A 289 -12.97 -6.90 -2.71
CA LEU A 289 -11.73 -7.12 -3.46
C LEU A 289 -11.82 -8.41 -4.30
N THR A 290 -12.40 -9.49 -3.75
CA THR A 290 -12.64 -10.74 -4.48
C THR A 290 -13.64 -10.54 -5.62
N GLN A 291 -14.75 -9.81 -5.38
CA GLN A 291 -15.77 -9.48 -6.40
C GLN A 291 -15.15 -8.74 -7.58
N TYR A 292 -14.27 -7.77 -7.33
CA TYR A 292 -13.58 -7.00 -8.36
C TYR A 292 -12.33 -7.69 -8.93
N GLY A 293 -12.05 -8.91 -8.50
CA GLY A 293 -10.98 -9.73 -9.07
C GLY A 293 -9.58 -9.30 -8.68
N TYR A 294 -9.41 -8.63 -7.54
CA TYR A 294 -8.09 -8.35 -6.99
C TYR A 294 -7.31 -9.65 -6.80
N SER A 295 -6.08 -9.69 -7.30
CA SER A 295 -5.22 -10.88 -7.29
C SER A 295 -3.82 -10.61 -6.69
N GLY A 296 -3.64 -9.45 -6.07
CA GLY A 296 -2.42 -9.11 -5.32
C GLY A 296 -2.35 -9.80 -3.96
N TRP A 297 -1.44 -9.35 -3.12
CA TRP A 297 -1.22 -9.88 -1.79
C TRP A 297 -2.04 -9.14 -0.72
N ALA A 298 -2.48 -9.87 0.30
CA ALA A 298 -2.98 -9.32 1.55
C ALA A 298 -1.80 -9.27 2.54
N VAL A 299 -1.24 -8.08 2.72
CA VAL A 299 -0.01 -7.83 3.49
C VAL A 299 -0.36 -7.23 4.83
N LEU A 300 -0.02 -7.90 5.93
CA LEU A 300 -0.07 -7.28 7.26
C LEU A 300 0.90 -6.11 7.30
N GLU A 301 0.39 -4.91 7.48
CA GLU A 301 1.14 -3.79 8.02
C GLU A 301 0.72 -3.58 9.47
N TRP A 302 1.60 -3.94 10.40
CA TRP A 302 1.25 -3.90 11.82
C TRP A 302 1.68 -2.59 12.45
N GLU A 303 0.70 -1.85 12.96
CA GLU A 303 0.91 -0.73 13.85
C GLU A 303 -0.15 -0.79 14.96
N CYS A 304 0.28 -0.75 16.20
CA CYS A 304 -0.65 -0.72 17.33
C CYS A 304 -0.01 0.03 18.51
N CYS A 305 -0.75 0.98 19.06
CA CYS A 305 -0.28 1.74 20.21
C CYS A 305 -0.35 0.98 21.54
N LEU A 306 -0.93 -0.22 21.58
CA LEU A 306 -1.19 -0.99 22.80
C LEU A 306 -0.51 -2.35 22.83
N LYS A 307 -0.61 -3.12 21.75
CA LYS A 307 -0.17 -4.53 21.69
C LYS A 307 1.33 -4.61 21.35
N HIS A 308 1.99 -5.64 21.84
CA HIS A 308 3.38 -5.92 21.48
C HIS A 308 3.47 -6.41 20.03
N PRO A 309 4.47 -5.97 19.23
CA PRO A 309 4.58 -6.32 17.81
C PRO A 309 4.65 -7.83 17.56
N GLN A 310 5.36 -8.59 18.36
CA GLN A 310 5.45 -10.05 18.21
C GLN A 310 4.10 -10.75 18.38
N GLN A 311 3.26 -10.26 19.29
CA GLN A 311 1.91 -10.79 19.46
C GLN A 311 1.05 -10.44 18.23
N GLY A 312 1.12 -9.19 17.77
CA GLY A 312 0.37 -8.76 16.58
C GLY A 312 0.76 -9.53 15.33
N ALA A 313 2.07 -9.81 15.14
CA ALA A 313 2.53 -10.64 14.03
C ALA A 313 2.01 -12.07 14.12
N ALA A 314 2.03 -12.69 15.30
CA ALA A 314 1.54 -14.06 15.49
C ALA A 314 0.02 -14.19 15.24
N GLU A 315 -0.75 -13.15 15.56
CA GLU A 315 -2.20 -13.11 15.32
C GLU A 315 -2.54 -12.77 13.85
N GLY A 316 -1.64 -12.08 13.12
CA GLY A 316 -1.89 -11.56 11.79
C GLY A 316 -2.07 -12.62 10.71
N ALA A 317 -1.20 -13.63 10.65
CA ALA A 317 -1.29 -14.67 9.63
C ALA A 317 -2.59 -15.48 9.70
N PRO A 318 -3.04 -16.00 10.87
CA PRO A 318 -4.32 -16.69 10.98
C PRO A 318 -5.51 -15.75 10.73
N PHE A 319 -5.42 -14.47 11.13
CA PHE A 319 -6.46 -13.49 10.84
C PHE A 319 -6.65 -13.29 9.33
N ILE A 320 -5.60 -13.02 8.58
CA ILE A 320 -5.68 -12.86 7.13
C ILE A 320 -6.18 -14.14 6.47
N SER A 321 -5.61 -15.29 6.86
CA SER A 321 -5.98 -16.60 6.29
C SER A 321 -7.48 -16.89 6.43
N LYS A 322 -8.09 -16.49 7.54
CA LYS A 322 -9.53 -16.65 7.80
C LYS A 322 -10.39 -15.83 6.83
N HIS A 323 -9.88 -14.70 6.33
CA HIS A 323 -10.63 -13.80 5.45
C HIS A 323 -10.41 -14.09 3.95
N LEU A 324 -9.43 -14.93 3.59
CA LEU A 324 -9.22 -15.34 2.20
C LEU A 324 -10.41 -16.14 1.69
N ILE A 325 -11.01 -15.69 0.59
CA ILE A 325 -12.21 -16.30 0.01
C ILE A 325 -11.79 -17.27 -1.10
N CYS A 326 -12.16 -18.55 -0.96
CA CYS A 326 -12.04 -19.52 -2.03
C CYS A 326 -13.21 -19.35 -3.00
N VAL A 327 -12.90 -18.95 -4.22
CA VAL A 327 -13.93 -18.66 -5.24
C VAL A 327 -14.47 -19.96 -5.79
N ALA A 328 -15.82 -20.07 -5.89
CA ALA A 328 -16.48 -21.20 -6.53
C ALA A 328 -16.26 -21.12 -8.05
N GLU A 329 -15.91 -22.26 -8.67
CA GLU A 329 -15.76 -22.35 -10.13
C GLU A 329 -17.10 -22.31 -10.88
N ARG A 330 -18.20 -22.64 -10.19
CA ARG A 330 -19.55 -22.63 -10.73
C ARG A 330 -20.43 -21.66 -9.96
N PRO A 331 -21.24 -20.84 -10.67
CA PRO A 331 -22.24 -20.01 -10.01
C PRO A 331 -23.22 -20.88 -9.21
N PHE A 332 -23.73 -20.36 -8.11
CA PHE A 332 -24.70 -21.03 -7.24
C PHE A 332 -25.98 -21.46 -8.00
N ASP A 333 -26.38 -20.67 -9.00
CA ASP A 333 -27.59 -20.88 -9.77
C ASP A 333 -27.29 -21.56 -11.12
N ASP A 334 -27.01 -22.85 -11.06
CA ASP A 334 -26.89 -23.70 -12.30
C ASP A 334 -28.20 -23.86 -13.06
N PHE A 335 -29.34 -23.45 -12.50
CA PHE A 335 -30.67 -23.57 -13.16
C PHE A 335 -30.83 -22.58 -14.31
N ALA A 336 -30.07 -21.49 -14.35
CA ALA A 336 -30.05 -20.51 -15.42
C ALA A 336 -29.01 -20.83 -16.52
N GLY A 337 -28.19 -21.83 -16.35
CA GLY A 337 -27.09 -22.22 -17.24
C GLY A 337 -27.57 -22.99 -18.47
N GLY A 338 -28.26 -22.34 -19.39
CA GLY A 338 -28.59 -22.89 -20.70
C GLY A 338 -28.00 -22.07 -21.84
N ALA A 339 -27.73 -22.69 -22.99
CA ALA A 339 -27.37 -21.94 -24.18
C ALA A 339 -28.48 -20.91 -24.48
N SER A 340 -28.05 -19.71 -24.95
CA SER A 340 -28.98 -18.65 -25.33
C SER A 340 -29.96 -19.19 -26.45
N ASP A 341 -31.24 -19.28 -26.12
CA ASP A 341 -32.32 -19.65 -27.05
C ASP A 341 -33.30 -18.49 -27.11
N ALA A 342 -33.20 -17.71 -28.19
CA ALA A 342 -34.04 -16.54 -28.40
C ALA A 342 -35.54 -16.91 -28.47
N GLY A 343 -35.90 -18.07 -29.06
CA GLY A 343 -37.28 -18.52 -29.14
C GLY A 343 -37.83 -18.91 -27.76
N ARG A 344 -37.01 -19.61 -26.94
CA ARG A 344 -37.36 -19.91 -25.55
C ARG A 344 -37.53 -18.64 -24.73
N ASN A 345 -36.62 -17.68 -24.88
CA ASN A 345 -36.70 -16.40 -24.17
C ASN A 345 -37.93 -15.60 -24.52
N ARG A 346 -38.32 -15.57 -25.82
CA ARG A 346 -39.58 -14.94 -26.26
C ARG A 346 -40.81 -15.59 -25.63
N ARG A 347 -40.84 -16.93 -25.60
CA ARG A 347 -41.97 -17.67 -24.95
C ARG A 347 -42.05 -17.39 -23.46
N ILE A 348 -40.89 -17.38 -22.75
CA ILE A 348 -40.83 -17.05 -21.30
C ILE A 348 -41.33 -15.62 -21.05
N LEU A 349 -41.00 -14.69 -21.94
CA LEU A 349 -41.44 -13.30 -21.88
C LEU A 349 -42.90 -13.09 -22.31
N GLY A 350 -43.59 -14.14 -22.74
CA GLY A 350 -44.96 -14.04 -23.22
C GLY A 350 -45.09 -13.31 -24.57
N LEU A 351 -44.03 -13.24 -25.35
CA LEU A 351 -44.03 -12.60 -26.67
C LEU A 351 -44.40 -13.63 -27.73
N SER A 352 -45.42 -13.31 -28.54
CA SER A 352 -45.74 -14.10 -29.73
C SER A 352 -44.60 -14.07 -30.74
N ASP A 353 -44.49 -15.15 -31.53
CA ASP A 353 -43.52 -15.27 -32.62
C ASP A 353 -43.69 -14.22 -33.70
#